data_ecf3e4e6ef225a265a43bae638066924
#
_entry.id   ecf3e4e6ef225a265a43bae638066924
#
_cell.length_a   1.000
_cell.length_b   1.000
_cell.length_c   1.000
_cell.angle_alpha   90.00
_cell.angle_beta   90.00
_cell.angle_gamma   90.00
#
_symmetry.space_group_name_H-M   'P 1'
#
loop_
_entity.id
_entity.type
_entity.pdbx_description
1 polymer ?
#
loop_
_entity_poly.entity_id
_entity_poly.type
_entity_poly.pdbx_seq_one_letter_code
_entity_poly.pdbx_strand_id
1 'polypeptide(L)'
;VIVLCLGSLNPLSAQGVAMSSTKKDSIPIPPPAKKTIANPIHYEASDSIILRMENGKSFLYNKAKVDMDETELNANYIEVAFANKTLFAKGNLDSTGKYVNQPVFKDGNDAYTSDSLRYNNESKKGMVYGLSLTQDEAHVQLKQVMKQPDGSLMGNSGKISTCSDPHPHFYLNASKIKVIPNNKVLFGAANLVLADIPTPLALPFGIAPMKKGQRNGLIMPNPGFNNSNNSFFLSNLGYYQGLGKFADAQVNSDLYFNGDFRMGVTTNFIKRYKYSGALAINMSRFGNGADRASPFFSKTNDFSINSRFGLDRKLLPGVTLNGNINIVTGNYNKRNSKDIQTLSKNEFVSSVNYGQSFLKNKVNLSASARHTQNVQTHDFRLELPNINVGVSSLTPFAKKNGSNTKWFEQLRLSYNMNFTNSLNTKDTLIFSDKYKDVLATIQSAVKHSIPLSTNIKLFKGVLNVTPAANYQEKWLFKANTKSIDPLTKQ
;
A
#
# COMPACT_ATOMS: atom_id res chain seq x y z
N VAL A 1 15.02 -25.21 3.29
CA VAL A 1 15.36 -25.08 1.88
C VAL A 1 14.09 -24.69 1.16
N ILE A 2 13.93 -23.41 0.88
CA ILE A 2 12.87 -22.88 0.02
C ILE A 2 13.49 -22.79 -1.37
N VAL A 3 13.12 -23.69 -2.27
CA VAL A 3 13.50 -23.63 -3.68
C VAL A 3 12.56 -22.64 -4.36
N LEU A 4 13.10 -21.49 -4.76
CA LEU A 4 12.49 -20.54 -5.68
C LEU A 4 12.62 -21.10 -7.10
N CYS A 5 11.53 -21.59 -7.69
CA CYS A 5 11.46 -21.82 -9.14
C CYS A 5 11.38 -20.48 -9.86
N LEU A 6 12.50 -20.02 -10.39
CA LEU A 6 12.56 -18.98 -11.42
C LEU A 6 12.22 -19.61 -12.76
N GLY A 7 11.01 -19.37 -13.22
CA GLY A 7 10.58 -19.72 -14.57
C GLY A 7 11.27 -18.85 -15.61
N SER A 8 11.91 -19.47 -16.57
CA SER A 8 12.59 -18.89 -17.71
C SER A 8 11.66 -18.02 -18.57
N LEU A 9 12.01 -16.75 -18.75
CA LEU A 9 11.41 -15.86 -19.74
C LEU A 9 12.02 -16.15 -21.12
N ASN A 10 11.23 -16.70 -22.01
CA ASN A 10 11.57 -16.80 -23.43
C ASN A 10 11.45 -15.40 -24.08
N PRO A 11 12.42 -15.00 -24.93
CA PRO A 11 12.30 -13.75 -25.67
C PRO A 11 11.30 -13.91 -26.83
N LEU A 12 10.32 -13.01 -26.89
CA LEU A 12 9.45 -12.85 -28.05
C LEU A 12 10.28 -12.33 -29.23
N SER A 13 10.36 -13.12 -30.28
CA SER A 13 10.88 -12.71 -31.59
C SER A 13 9.93 -11.68 -32.24
N ALA A 14 10.46 -10.52 -32.56
CA ALA A 14 9.79 -9.51 -33.36
C ALA A 14 9.71 -9.98 -34.83
N GLN A 15 8.51 -10.28 -35.31
CA GLN A 15 8.27 -10.42 -36.73
C GLN A 15 8.09 -9.04 -37.36
N GLY A 16 8.99 -8.69 -38.26
CA GLY A 16 8.92 -7.47 -39.07
C GLY A 16 7.74 -7.53 -40.04
N VAL A 17 6.86 -6.54 -39.95
CA VAL A 17 5.81 -6.29 -40.96
C VAL A 17 6.40 -5.42 -42.05
N ALA A 18 6.45 -5.94 -43.27
CA ALA A 18 6.85 -5.20 -44.47
C ALA A 18 5.86 -4.09 -44.77
N MET A 19 6.34 -2.84 -44.84
CA MET A 19 5.56 -1.71 -45.31
C MET A 19 5.38 -1.76 -46.81
N SER A 20 4.13 -1.96 -47.24
CA SER A 20 3.70 -1.72 -48.63
C SER A 20 3.58 -0.22 -48.85
N SER A 21 4.33 0.29 -49.85
CA SER A 21 4.27 1.66 -50.28
C SER A 21 2.99 1.92 -51.10
N THR A 22 2.01 2.59 -50.53
CA THR A 22 0.88 3.15 -51.27
C THR A 22 1.14 4.62 -51.65
N LYS A 23 0.95 4.95 -52.91
CA LYS A 23 1.05 6.25 -53.51
C LYS A 23 0.23 7.31 -52.75
N LYS A 24 0.86 8.45 -52.48
CA LYS A 24 0.21 9.65 -51.98
C LYS A 24 -0.69 10.25 -53.08
N ASP A 25 -1.97 10.10 -52.94
CA ASP A 25 -2.93 11.03 -53.60
C ASP A 25 -3.04 12.28 -52.72
N SER A 26 -2.71 13.43 -53.33
CA SER A 26 -2.80 14.74 -52.71
C SER A 26 -4.25 15.16 -52.55
N ILE A 27 -4.75 15.08 -51.31
CA ILE A 27 -6.03 15.70 -50.93
C ILE A 27 -5.83 17.21 -50.88
N PRO A 28 -6.65 18.03 -51.55
CA PRO A 28 -6.56 19.50 -51.49
C PRO A 28 -6.87 19.95 -50.06
N ILE A 29 -5.94 20.71 -49.49
CA ILE A 29 -6.08 21.33 -48.15
C ILE A 29 -7.22 22.36 -48.25
N PRO A 30 -8.32 22.22 -47.49
CA PRO A 30 -9.32 23.24 -47.43
C PRO A 30 -8.72 24.53 -46.84
N PRO A 31 -9.14 25.73 -47.29
CA PRO A 31 -8.65 26.98 -46.75
C PRO A 31 -8.94 27.08 -45.26
N PRO A 32 -8.05 27.70 -44.45
CA PRO A 32 -8.21 27.77 -43.01
C PRO A 32 -9.54 28.45 -42.69
N ALA A 33 -10.41 27.70 -42.00
CA ALA A 33 -11.69 28.24 -41.53
C ALA A 33 -11.39 29.46 -40.63
N LYS A 34 -11.98 30.60 -40.95
CA LYS A 34 -11.99 31.78 -40.08
C LYS A 34 -12.57 31.34 -38.72
N LYS A 35 -11.75 31.34 -37.69
CA LYS A 35 -12.21 31.08 -36.32
C LYS A 35 -13.16 32.21 -35.93
N THR A 36 -14.44 31.97 -36.05
CA THR A 36 -15.48 32.76 -35.43
C THR A 36 -15.30 32.61 -33.91
N ILE A 37 -15.34 33.73 -33.19
CA ILE A 37 -15.35 33.71 -31.71
C ILE A 37 -16.64 32.99 -31.32
N ALA A 38 -16.51 31.74 -30.80
CA ALA A 38 -17.65 30.87 -30.57
C ALA A 38 -18.49 31.31 -29.36
N ASN A 39 -17.88 32.01 -28.37
CA ASN A 39 -18.56 32.46 -27.14
C ASN A 39 -18.28 33.94 -26.86
N PRO A 40 -19.29 34.70 -26.39
CA PRO A 40 -19.10 36.09 -25.96
C PRO A 40 -18.26 36.10 -24.68
N ILE A 41 -17.36 37.08 -24.57
CA ILE A 41 -16.60 37.35 -23.36
C ILE A 41 -17.47 38.18 -22.41
N HIS A 42 -17.70 37.69 -21.20
CA HIS A 42 -18.47 38.40 -20.18
C HIS A 42 -17.54 39.16 -19.23
N TYR A 43 -17.87 40.42 -18.99
CA TYR A 43 -17.14 41.29 -18.05
C TYR A 43 -18.07 41.76 -16.96
N GLU A 44 -17.61 41.66 -15.70
CA GLU A 44 -18.36 42.11 -14.55
C GLU A 44 -17.41 42.80 -13.57
N ALA A 45 -17.85 43.89 -12.93
CA ALA A 45 -17.12 44.55 -11.87
C ALA A 45 -18.10 45.24 -10.91
N SER A 46 -17.76 45.27 -9.61
CA SER A 46 -18.66 45.86 -8.59
C SER A 46 -18.57 47.37 -8.52
N ASP A 47 -17.47 47.97 -8.95
CA ASP A 47 -17.26 49.43 -8.87
C ASP A 47 -17.39 50.10 -10.26
N SER A 48 -16.44 49.87 -11.16
CA SER A 48 -16.44 50.54 -12.47
C SER A 48 -15.77 49.71 -13.56
N ILE A 49 -16.28 49.86 -14.80
CA ILE A 49 -15.67 49.33 -16.01
C ILE A 49 -15.36 50.52 -16.91
N ILE A 50 -14.08 50.77 -17.16
CA ILE A 50 -13.62 51.87 -18.01
C ILE A 50 -13.09 51.31 -19.33
N LEU A 51 -13.78 51.61 -20.43
CA LEU A 51 -13.34 51.23 -21.77
C LEU A 51 -12.65 52.42 -22.43
N ARG A 52 -11.35 52.29 -22.74
CA ARG A 52 -10.57 53.29 -23.50
C ARG A 52 -10.39 52.80 -24.93
N MET A 53 -11.20 53.38 -25.83
CA MET A 53 -11.19 53.01 -27.24
C MET A 53 -9.87 53.37 -27.95
N GLU A 54 -9.25 54.49 -27.56
CA GLU A 54 -7.98 54.96 -28.14
C GLU A 54 -6.85 53.93 -28.03
N ASN A 55 -6.79 53.24 -26.91
CA ASN A 55 -5.73 52.24 -26.60
C ASN A 55 -6.21 50.81 -26.72
N GLY A 56 -7.49 50.59 -27.06
CA GLY A 56 -8.08 49.24 -27.13
C GLY A 56 -7.97 48.45 -25.81
N LYS A 57 -8.19 49.14 -24.67
CA LYS A 57 -8.08 48.54 -23.36
C LYS A 57 -9.34 48.75 -22.53
N SER A 58 -9.70 47.72 -21.72
CA SER A 58 -10.72 47.82 -20.70
C SER A 58 -10.11 47.61 -19.32
N PHE A 59 -10.57 48.39 -18.35
CA PHE A 59 -10.13 48.35 -16.96
C PHE A 59 -11.33 48.08 -16.08
N LEU A 60 -11.24 47.04 -15.25
CA LEU A 60 -12.29 46.60 -14.32
C LEU A 60 -11.80 46.78 -12.89
N TYR A 61 -12.60 47.40 -12.05
CA TYR A 61 -12.23 47.73 -10.66
C TYR A 61 -13.19 47.08 -9.70
N ASN A 62 -12.61 46.51 -8.63
CA ASN A 62 -13.26 45.88 -7.47
C ASN A 62 -14.14 44.69 -7.83
N LYS A 63 -13.79 43.54 -7.30
CA LYS A 63 -14.43 42.25 -7.61
C LYS A 63 -14.64 42.04 -9.10
N ALA A 64 -13.63 42.36 -9.87
CA ALA A 64 -13.66 42.23 -11.33
C ALA A 64 -13.69 40.76 -11.70
N LYS A 65 -14.54 40.42 -12.68
CA LYS A 65 -14.69 39.08 -13.23
C LYS A 65 -14.63 39.15 -14.76
N VAL A 66 -13.91 38.18 -15.33
CA VAL A 66 -13.84 37.99 -16.78
C VAL A 66 -14.02 36.52 -17.08
N ASP A 67 -15.07 36.18 -17.81
CA ASP A 67 -15.36 34.82 -18.28
C ASP A 67 -15.09 34.71 -19.78
N MET A 68 -14.23 33.77 -20.15
CA MET A 68 -13.88 33.48 -21.53
C MET A 68 -13.81 31.96 -21.75
N ASP A 69 -14.66 31.44 -22.60
CA ASP A 69 -14.75 30.00 -22.88
C ASP A 69 -14.80 29.16 -21.61
N GLU A 70 -13.77 28.36 -21.35
CA GLU A 70 -13.64 27.52 -20.14
C GLU A 70 -12.82 28.18 -19.01
N THR A 71 -12.45 29.48 -19.21
CA THR A 71 -11.55 30.22 -18.31
C THR A 71 -12.31 31.30 -17.55
N GLU A 72 -12.24 31.32 -16.24
CA GLU A 72 -12.80 32.33 -15.36
C GLU A 72 -11.67 33.01 -14.58
N LEU A 73 -11.62 34.34 -14.62
CA LEU A 73 -10.66 35.14 -13.87
C LEU A 73 -11.39 36.14 -12.96
N ASN A 74 -11.19 35.97 -11.65
CA ASN A 74 -11.70 36.86 -10.63
C ASN A 74 -10.53 37.60 -9.96
N ALA A 75 -10.58 38.91 -9.85
CA ALA A 75 -9.55 39.69 -9.18
C ALA A 75 -10.09 41.03 -8.66
N ASN A 76 -9.29 41.73 -7.86
CA ASN A 76 -9.66 43.11 -7.49
C ASN A 76 -9.51 44.09 -8.67
N TYR A 77 -8.52 43.88 -9.51
CA TYR A 77 -8.26 44.70 -10.69
C TYR A 77 -7.94 43.81 -11.89
N ILE A 78 -8.61 44.04 -13.00
CA ILE A 78 -8.34 43.37 -14.28
C ILE A 78 -8.19 44.42 -15.39
N GLU A 79 -7.12 44.29 -16.16
CA GLU A 79 -6.89 45.03 -17.41
C GLU A 79 -6.98 44.07 -18.58
N VAL A 80 -7.80 44.37 -19.55
CA VAL A 80 -7.96 43.60 -20.79
C VAL A 80 -7.43 44.44 -21.95
N ALA A 81 -6.42 43.98 -22.66
CA ALA A 81 -5.91 44.61 -23.88
C ALA A 81 -6.36 43.81 -25.10
N PHE A 82 -7.31 44.37 -25.84
CA PHE A 82 -7.94 43.69 -26.98
C PHE A 82 -6.98 43.49 -28.16
N ALA A 83 -6.13 44.47 -28.43
CA ALA A 83 -5.18 44.40 -29.54
C ALA A 83 -4.19 43.23 -29.41
N ASN A 84 -3.70 43.00 -28.20
CA ASN A 84 -2.70 41.97 -27.92
C ASN A 84 -3.32 40.71 -27.32
N LYS A 85 -4.65 40.68 -27.14
CA LYS A 85 -5.42 39.58 -26.50
C LYS A 85 -4.83 39.18 -25.14
N THR A 86 -4.38 40.17 -24.36
CA THR A 86 -3.75 39.95 -23.05
C THR A 86 -4.64 40.42 -21.92
N LEU A 87 -4.61 39.64 -20.84
CA LEU A 87 -5.24 39.93 -19.56
C LEU A 87 -4.15 40.16 -18.52
N PHE A 88 -4.31 41.20 -17.72
CA PHE A 88 -3.51 41.44 -16.56
C PHE A 88 -4.42 41.57 -15.34
N ALA A 89 -4.12 40.81 -14.25
CA ALA A 89 -4.88 40.90 -13.02
C ALA A 89 -3.95 41.02 -11.83
N LYS A 90 -4.39 41.73 -10.80
CA LYS A 90 -3.66 41.88 -9.52
C LYS A 90 -4.62 42.00 -8.34
N GLY A 91 -4.13 41.54 -7.17
CA GLY A 91 -4.75 41.80 -5.87
C GLY A 91 -4.40 43.23 -5.35
N ASN A 92 -4.97 43.57 -4.21
CA ASN A 92 -4.60 44.77 -3.46
C ASN A 92 -3.59 44.43 -2.39
N LEU A 93 -2.75 45.38 -2.00
CA LEU A 93 -1.94 45.32 -0.79
C LEU A 93 -2.73 45.97 0.35
N ASP A 94 -2.78 45.31 1.50
CA ASP A 94 -3.31 45.87 2.72
C ASP A 94 -2.28 46.81 3.39
N SER A 95 -2.65 47.41 4.52
CA SER A 95 -1.76 48.33 5.29
C SER A 95 -0.51 47.62 5.82
N THR A 96 -0.49 46.31 5.87
CA THR A 96 0.65 45.49 6.32
C THR A 96 1.54 45.03 5.16
N GLY A 97 1.21 45.39 3.91
CA GLY A 97 1.93 44.94 2.71
C GLY A 97 1.58 43.53 2.23
N LYS A 98 0.53 42.93 2.76
CA LYS A 98 0.07 41.60 2.36
C LYS A 98 -0.95 41.73 1.23
N TYR A 99 -0.88 40.86 0.21
CA TYR A 99 -1.88 40.80 -0.84
C TYR A 99 -3.21 40.29 -0.32
N VAL A 100 -4.28 41.04 -0.59
CA VAL A 100 -5.68 40.69 -0.32
C VAL A 100 -6.48 40.76 -1.61
N ASN A 101 -7.61 40.08 -1.66
CA ASN A 101 -8.44 39.95 -2.87
C ASN A 101 -7.59 39.53 -4.09
N GLN A 102 -6.76 38.48 -3.86
CA GLN A 102 -5.84 37.96 -4.87
C GLN A 102 -6.59 37.43 -6.10
N PRO A 103 -6.00 37.53 -7.30
CA PRO A 103 -6.53 36.89 -8.48
C PRO A 103 -6.73 35.40 -8.30
N VAL A 104 -7.93 34.94 -8.64
CA VAL A 104 -8.27 33.50 -8.70
C VAL A 104 -8.54 33.20 -10.19
N PHE A 105 -7.69 32.35 -10.72
CA PHE A 105 -7.80 31.91 -12.13
C PHE A 105 -8.29 30.47 -12.15
N LYS A 106 -9.38 30.22 -12.87
CA LYS A 106 -9.92 28.90 -13.13
C LYS A 106 -9.80 28.57 -14.60
N ASP A 107 -9.34 27.37 -14.90
CA ASP A 107 -9.19 26.81 -16.25
C ASP A 107 -9.76 25.39 -16.24
N GLY A 108 -10.99 25.22 -16.67
CA GLY A 108 -11.75 24.01 -16.49
C GLY A 108 -11.95 23.67 -15.01
N ASN A 109 -11.43 22.54 -14.57
CA ASN A 109 -11.53 22.08 -13.17
C ASN A 109 -10.38 22.58 -12.26
N ASP A 110 -9.40 23.27 -12.81
CA ASP A 110 -8.21 23.72 -12.07
C ASP A 110 -8.37 25.16 -11.62
N ALA A 111 -8.16 25.43 -10.33
CA ALA A 111 -8.18 26.77 -9.76
C ALA A 111 -6.88 27.04 -9.00
N TYR A 112 -6.32 28.22 -9.19
CA TYR A 112 -5.15 28.69 -8.47
C TYR A 112 -5.23 30.17 -8.12
N THR A 113 -4.62 30.51 -7.00
CA THR A 113 -4.55 31.87 -6.47
C THR A 113 -3.14 32.42 -6.70
N SER A 114 -3.05 33.73 -7.02
CA SER A 114 -1.78 34.41 -7.27
C SER A 114 -1.80 35.85 -6.81
N ASP A 115 -0.65 36.45 -6.61
CA ASP A 115 -0.54 37.89 -6.29
C ASP A 115 -0.88 38.75 -7.53
N SER A 116 -0.37 38.34 -8.68
CA SER A 116 -0.70 38.93 -9.98
C SER A 116 -0.47 37.93 -11.11
N LEU A 117 -1.16 38.15 -12.22
CA LEU A 117 -0.97 37.34 -13.41
C LEU A 117 -1.10 38.17 -14.68
N ARG A 118 -0.38 37.76 -15.73
CA ARG A 118 -0.53 38.23 -17.08
C ARG A 118 -0.73 37.02 -17.99
N TYR A 119 -1.82 37.00 -18.74
CA TYR A 119 -2.20 35.87 -19.59
C TYR A 119 -2.52 36.34 -20.99
N ASN A 120 -2.05 35.63 -21.99
CA ASN A 120 -2.36 35.86 -23.38
C ASN A 120 -3.30 34.77 -23.90
N ASN A 121 -4.51 35.16 -24.29
CA ASN A 121 -5.55 34.20 -24.67
C ASN A 121 -5.30 33.54 -26.03
N GLU A 122 -4.50 34.15 -26.90
CA GLU A 122 -4.17 33.58 -28.23
C GLU A 122 -3.10 32.52 -28.10
N SER A 123 -1.98 32.82 -27.43
CA SER A 123 -0.87 31.89 -27.25
C SER A 123 -1.10 30.89 -26.11
N LYS A 124 -2.15 31.08 -25.30
CA LYS A 124 -2.46 30.31 -24.08
C LYS A 124 -1.30 30.28 -23.08
N LYS A 125 -0.37 31.24 -23.15
CA LYS A 125 0.76 31.42 -22.24
C LYS A 125 0.46 32.49 -21.21
N GLY A 126 1.00 32.31 -20.01
CA GLY A 126 0.86 33.32 -18.96
C GLY A 126 2.07 33.36 -18.04
N MET A 127 2.28 34.53 -17.41
CA MET A 127 3.23 34.73 -16.33
C MET A 127 2.44 34.99 -15.04
N VAL A 128 2.69 34.21 -14.02
CA VAL A 128 2.01 34.25 -12.72
C VAL A 128 3.03 34.52 -11.63
N TYR A 129 2.72 35.44 -10.73
CA TYR A 129 3.55 35.82 -9.60
C TYR A 129 2.84 35.45 -8.29
N GLY A 130 3.60 34.91 -7.32
CA GLY A 130 3.06 34.50 -6.03
C GLY A 130 2.00 33.40 -6.13
N LEU A 131 2.26 32.38 -6.97
CA LEU A 131 1.33 31.26 -7.14
C LEU A 131 1.29 30.41 -5.87
N SER A 132 0.09 30.16 -5.37
CA SER A 132 -0.20 29.14 -4.36
C SER A 132 -1.21 28.16 -4.92
N LEU A 133 -0.82 26.89 -4.93
CA LEU A 133 -1.62 25.78 -5.42
C LEU A 133 -1.76 24.74 -4.33
N THR A 134 -2.99 24.42 -3.98
CA THR A 134 -3.31 23.34 -3.04
C THR A 134 -4.12 22.30 -3.79
N GLN A 135 -3.63 21.08 -3.78
CA GLN A 135 -4.33 19.96 -4.37
C GLN A 135 -4.18 18.72 -3.48
N ASP A 136 -5.29 18.23 -2.95
CA ASP A 136 -5.34 17.19 -1.92
C ASP A 136 -4.45 17.57 -0.69
N GLU A 137 -3.38 16.79 -0.43
CA GLU A 137 -2.46 17.02 0.68
C GLU A 137 -1.17 17.77 0.26
N ALA A 138 -1.03 18.10 -1.02
CA ALA A 138 0.16 18.78 -1.53
C ALA A 138 -0.06 20.28 -1.67
N HIS A 139 0.81 21.09 -1.06
CA HIS A 139 0.86 22.53 -1.14
C HIS A 139 2.12 22.95 -1.91
N VAL A 140 1.94 23.68 -3.00
CA VAL A 140 3.04 24.17 -3.82
C VAL A 140 2.97 25.68 -3.90
N GLN A 141 4.04 26.35 -3.50
CA GLN A 141 4.18 27.80 -3.55
C GLN A 141 5.33 28.15 -4.49
N LEU A 142 5.08 29.01 -5.47
CA LEU A 142 6.04 29.42 -6.50
C LEU A 142 6.06 30.95 -6.63
N LYS A 143 7.25 31.52 -6.61
CA LYS A 143 7.42 32.98 -6.70
C LYS A 143 7.07 33.51 -8.11
N GLN A 144 7.54 32.82 -9.14
CA GLN A 144 7.31 33.19 -10.52
C GLN A 144 7.11 31.95 -11.38
N VAL A 145 6.06 31.94 -12.17
CA VAL A 145 5.61 30.77 -12.91
C VAL A 145 5.20 31.15 -14.31
N MET A 146 5.62 30.37 -15.28
CA MET A 146 5.15 30.45 -16.65
C MET A 146 4.11 29.36 -16.90
N LYS A 147 2.87 29.74 -17.19
CA LYS A 147 1.82 28.85 -17.69
C LYS A 147 2.08 28.55 -19.16
N GLN A 148 2.07 27.28 -19.51
CA GLN A 148 2.25 26.77 -20.87
C GLN A 148 0.89 26.47 -21.53
N PRO A 149 0.85 26.38 -22.88
CA PRO A 149 -0.39 26.05 -23.61
C PRO A 149 -0.98 24.66 -23.25
N ASP A 150 -0.13 23.74 -22.80
CA ASP A 150 -0.53 22.40 -22.31
C ASP A 150 -1.11 22.41 -20.88
N GLY A 151 -1.33 23.61 -20.30
CA GLY A 151 -1.79 23.77 -18.92
C GLY A 151 -0.69 23.59 -17.88
N SER A 152 0.51 23.12 -18.24
CA SER A 152 1.58 22.95 -17.27
C SER A 152 2.14 24.28 -16.78
N LEU A 153 2.56 24.31 -15.51
CA LEU A 153 3.13 25.46 -14.83
C LEU A 153 4.61 25.22 -14.60
N MET A 154 5.47 26.08 -15.11
CA MET A 154 6.93 25.98 -14.95
C MET A 154 7.44 27.17 -14.13
N GLY A 155 8.13 26.89 -13.05
CA GLY A 155 8.68 27.92 -12.18
C GLY A 155 10.10 27.62 -11.72
N ASN A 156 10.80 28.69 -11.36
CA ASN A 156 12.09 28.63 -10.69
C ASN A 156 11.86 28.96 -9.22
N SER A 157 12.54 28.21 -8.33
CA SER A 157 12.47 28.40 -6.89
C SER A 157 11.04 28.30 -6.31
N GLY A 158 10.75 27.20 -5.68
CA GLY A 158 9.46 26.98 -5.05
C GLY A 158 9.52 26.05 -3.86
N LYS A 159 8.47 26.12 -3.06
CA LYS A 159 8.29 25.31 -1.86
C LYS A 159 7.24 24.24 -2.13
N ILE A 160 7.55 23.00 -1.79
CA ILE A 160 6.62 21.87 -1.86
C ILE A 160 6.47 21.33 -0.44
N SER A 161 5.26 21.30 0.11
CA SER A 161 4.98 20.85 1.46
C SER A 161 3.68 20.05 1.55
N THR A 162 3.53 19.27 2.60
CA THR A 162 2.24 18.70 3.03
C THR A 162 1.65 19.45 4.23
N CYS A 163 2.30 20.53 4.67
CA CYS A 163 1.81 21.43 5.70
C CYS A 163 0.82 22.42 5.07
N SER A 164 -0.39 22.52 5.64
CA SER A 164 -1.45 23.42 5.17
C SER A 164 -1.28 24.88 5.60
N ASP A 165 -0.26 25.18 6.42
CA ASP A 165 0.02 26.54 6.87
C ASP A 165 0.50 27.40 5.69
N PRO A 166 0.05 28.65 5.57
CA PRO A 166 0.58 29.61 4.58
C PRO A 166 2.09 29.79 4.65
N HIS A 167 2.68 29.61 5.85
CA HIS A 167 4.11 29.55 6.10
C HIS A 167 4.48 28.16 6.62
N PRO A 168 4.75 27.19 5.73
CA PRO A 168 4.93 25.81 6.14
C PRO A 168 6.15 25.62 7.02
N HIS A 169 5.98 24.89 8.12
CA HIS A 169 7.06 24.57 9.07
C HIS A 169 8.15 23.67 8.46
N PHE A 170 7.81 22.92 7.43
CA PHE A 170 8.76 22.11 6.68
C PHE A 170 8.37 22.10 5.20
N TYR A 171 9.37 22.13 4.33
CA TYR A 171 9.15 22.10 2.89
C TYR A 171 10.40 21.65 2.13
N LEU A 172 10.20 21.10 0.95
CA LEU A 172 11.26 20.94 -0.04
C LEU A 172 11.40 22.27 -0.80
N ASN A 173 12.55 22.88 -0.69
CA ASN A 173 12.91 24.05 -1.47
C ASN A 173 13.55 23.60 -2.78
N ALA A 174 12.83 23.68 -3.86
CA ALA A 174 13.25 23.16 -5.16
C ALA A 174 13.68 24.28 -6.10
N SER A 175 14.77 24.07 -6.82
CA SER A 175 15.37 25.05 -7.75
C SER A 175 14.53 25.25 -9.01
N LYS A 176 13.96 24.17 -9.56
CA LYS A 176 13.08 24.18 -10.74
C LYS A 176 11.89 23.29 -10.46
N ILE A 177 10.70 23.75 -10.81
CA ILE A 177 9.46 22.99 -10.61
C ILE A 177 8.64 23.04 -11.88
N LYS A 178 8.13 21.89 -12.31
CA LYS A 178 7.09 21.78 -13.31
C LYS A 178 5.86 21.12 -12.69
N VAL A 179 4.79 21.86 -12.55
CA VAL A 179 3.49 21.36 -12.10
C VAL A 179 2.68 20.95 -13.32
N ILE A 180 2.21 19.73 -13.34
CA ILE A 180 1.21 19.23 -14.29
C ILE A 180 -0.07 19.07 -13.48
N PRO A 181 -1.04 19.99 -13.59
CA PRO A 181 -2.25 20.01 -12.79
C PRO A 181 -2.97 18.66 -12.84
N ASN A 182 -3.60 18.27 -11.73
CA ASN A 182 -4.29 16.99 -11.60
C ASN A 182 -3.44 15.74 -11.91
N ASN A 183 -2.11 15.88 -11.96
CA ASN A 183 -1.22 14.78 -12.29
C ASN A 183 -0.06 14.66 -11.29
N LYS A 184 0.97 15.49 -11.43
CA LYS A 184 2.21 15.40 -10.67
C LYS A 184 2.98 16.71 -10.67
N VAL A 185 3.84 16.88 -9.67
CA VAL A 185 4.88 17.89 -9.61
C VAL A 185 6.21 17.22 -9.91
N LEU A 186 6.92 17.73 -10.90
CA LEU A 186 8.31 17.36 -11.19
C LEU A 186 9.20 18.46 -10.63
N PHE A 187 10.25 18.11 -9.92
CA PHE A 187 11.20 19.08 -9.40
C PHE A 187 12.64 18.63 -9.59
N GLY A 188 13.51 19.63 -9.83
CA GLY A 188 14.95 19.44 -9.92
C GLY A 188 15.60 19.35 -8.54
N ALA A 189 16.87 19.77 -8.43
CA ALA A 189 17.57 19.75 -7.17
C ALA A 189 16.77 20.48 -6.07
N ALA A 190 16.53 19.80 -4.98
CA ALA A 190 15.75 20.29 -3.85
C ALA A 190 16.44 19.92 -2.53
N ASN A 191 16.34 20.80 -1.54
CA ASN A 191 16.77 20.52 -0.18
C ASN A 191 15.59 20.61 0.79
N LEU A 192 15.62 19.79 1.82
CA LEU A 192 14.64 19.86 2.90
C LEU A 192 14.98 21.05 3.83
N VAL A 193 13.97 21.86 4.10
CA VAL A 193 14.04 22.99 5.04
C VAL A 193 13.07 22.72 6.19
N LEU A 194 13.54 22.88 7.43
CA LEU A 194 12.77 22.70 8.65
C LEU A 194 12.79 23.99 9.45
N ALA A 195 11.63 24.55 9.77
CA ALA A 195 11.52 25.83 10.48
C ALA A 195 12.45 26.91 9.89
N ASP A 196 12.46 27.02 8.54
CA ASP A 196 13.31 27.88 7.72
C ASP A 196 14.82 27.62 7.80
N ILE A 197 15.26 26.57 8.50
CA ILE A 197 16.65 26.14 8.54
C ILE A 197 16.89 25.07 7.44
N PRO A 198 17.78 25.34 6.47
CA PRO A 198 18.11 24.36 5.47
C PRO A 198 18.88 23.17 6.07
N THR A 199 18.39 21.96 5.83
CA THR A 199 19.07 20.74 6.23
C THR A 199 20.05 20.26 5.17
N PRO A 200 21.04 19.41 5.51
CA PRO A 200 21.95 18.80 4.53
C PRO A 200 21.28 17.74 3.65
N LEU A 201 20.00 17.48 3.85
CA LEU A 201 19.25 16.50 3.05
C LEU A 201 18.83 17.15 1.74
N ALA A 202 19.43 16.67 0.66
CA ALA A 202 19.14 17.14 -0.68
C ALA A 202 18.78 15.96 -1.62
N LEU A 203 17.87 16.24 -2.54
CA LEU A 203 17.47 15.36 -3.62
C LEU A 203 17.91 15.97 -4.95
N PRO A 204 18.53 15.23 -5.87
CA PRO A 204 18.93 15.77 -7.17
C PRO A 204 17.72 16.08 -8.06
N PHE A 205 16.66 15.34 -7.93
CA PHE A 205 15.35 15.52 -8.59
C PHE A 205 14.28 14.68 -7.88
N GLY A 206 13.02 14.95 -8.17
CA GLY A 206 11.93 14.14 -7.64
C GLY A 206 10.60 14.34 -8.37
N ILE A 207 9.65 13.49 -8.02
CA ILE A 207 8.29 13.49 -8.56
C ILE A 207 7.34 13.36 -7.36
N ALA A 208 6.46 14.35 -7.18
CA ALA A 208 5.40 14.30 -6.19
C ALA A 208 4.04 14.14 -6.90
N PRO A 209 3.25 13.10 -6.61
CA PRO A 209 1.92 12.95 -7.19
C PRO A 209 0.95 13.98 -6.60
N MET A 210 0.04 14.51 -7.43
CA MET A 210 -0.97 15.50 -7.02
C MET A 210 -2.40 14.96 -7.07
N LYS A 211 -2.63 13.69 -7.33
CA LYS A 211 -3.97 13.13 -7.46
C LYS A 211 -4.12 11.89 -6.61
N LYS A 212 -5.25 11.76 -5.90
CA LYS A 212 -5.62 10.52 -5.21
C LYS A 212 -5.71 9.36 -6.20
N GLY A 213 -5.02 8.26 -5.90
CA GLY A 213 -5.01 7.04 -6.68
C GLY A 213 -3.65 6.33 -6.65
N GLN A 214 -3.61 5.11 -7.16
CA GLN A 214 -2.38 4.31 -7.25
C GLN A 214 -1.41 4.92 -8.27
N ARG A 215 -0.57 5.85 -7.83
CA ARG A 215 0.48 6.47 -8.66
C ARG A 215 1.82 6.34 -7.99
N ASN A 216 2.81 6.03 -8.81
CA ASN A 216 4.20 5.96 -8.38
C ASN A 216 4.67 7.34 -7.91
N GLY A 217 5.33 7.41 -6.80
CA GLY A 217 5.85 8.66 -6.28
C GLY A 217 6.55 8.58 -4.96
N LEU A 218 7.25 9.66 -4.63
CA LEU A 218 7.91 9.86 -3.36
C LEU A 218 6.88 10.15 -2.27
N ILE A 219 7.00 9.47 -1.14
CA ILE A 219 6.25 9.77 0.08
C ILE A 219 7.10 10.75 0.88
N MET A 220 6.51 11.92 1.17
CA MET A 220 7.20 12.99 1.88
C MET A 220 7.44 12.58 3.33
N PRO A 221 8.66 12.79 3.85
CA PRO A 221 8.97 12.49 5.24
C PRO A 221 8.31 13.51 6.19
N ASN A 222 7.96 13.03 7.37
CA ASN A 222 7.54 13.88 8.48
C ASN A 222 8.74 14.06 9.42
N PRO A 223 9.25 15.30 9.57
CA PRO A 223 10.31 15.57 10.51
C PRO A 223 9.77 15.58 11.94
N GLY A 224 10.60 15.17 12.88
CA GLY A 224 10.28 15.19 14.29
C GLY A 224 11.54 15.20 15.15
N PHE A 225 11.34 15.44 16.45
CA PHE A 225 12.38 15.41 17.45
C PHE A 225 12.00 14.42 18.55
N ASN A 226 12.92 13.54 18.88
CA ASN A 226 12.74 12.57 19.96
C ASN A 226 13.50 13.04 21.20
N ASN A 227 12.75 13.48 22.22
CA ASN A 227 13.32 13.98 23.48
C ASN A 227 14.06 12.90 24.27
N SER A 228 13.68 11.62 24.13
CA SER A 228 14.28 10.53 24.92
C SER A 228 15.73 10.23 24.54
N ASN A 229 16.10 10.46 23.29
CA ASN A 229 17.47 10.23 22.79
C ASN A 229 18.10 11.49 22.18
N ASN A 230 17.48 12.65 22.39
CA ASN A 230 17.90 13.97 21.91
C ASN A 230 18.29 13.96 20.43
N SER A 231 17.45 13.37 19.59
CA SER A 231 17.73 13.15 18.17
C SER A 231 16.61 13.62 17.28
N PHE A 232 16.93 14.35 16.24
CA PHE A 232 16.03 14.58 15.12
C PHE A 232 15.82 13.29 14.34
N PHE A 233 14.64 13.15 13.76
CA PHE A 233 14.33 12.05 12.88
C PHE A 233 13.46 12.50 11.71
N LEU A 234 13.51 11.74 10.63
CA LEU A 234 12.59 11.80 9.50
C LEU A 234 11.82 10.49 9.47
N SER A 235 10.53 10.55 9.70
CA SER A 235 9.67 9.38 9.60
C SER A 235 8.94 9.33 8.26
N ASN A 236 8.63 8.10 7.82
CA ASN A 236 7.83 7.84 6.64
C ASN A 236 8.42 8.37 5.31
N LEU A 237 9.74 8.54 5.23
CA LEU A 237 10.40 8.77 3.95
C LEU A 237 10.22 7.52 3.09
N GLY A 238 9.57 7.63 1.94
CA GLY A 238 9.25 6.43 1.20
C GLY A 238 9.05 6.64 -0.29
N TYR A 239 8.79 5.54 -0.95
CA TYR A 239 8.44 5.50 -2.35
C TYR A 239 7.32 4.48 -2.59
N TYR A 240 6.27 4.90 -3.26
CA TYR A 240 5.16 4.05 -3.67
C TYR A 240 5.28 3.69 -5.14
N GLN A 241 5.13 2.42 -5.46
CA GLN A 241 5.19 1.86 -6.80
C GLN A 241 3.98 0.97 -7.07
N GLY A 242 3.16 1.32 -8.05
CA GLY A 242 2.15 0.42 -8.59
C GLY A 242 2.80 -0.68 -9.43
N LEU A 243 2.54 -1.92 -9.11
CA LEU A 243 3.03 -3.10 -9.81
C LEU A 243 1.94 -3.67 -10.74
N GLY A 244 1.56 -2.88 -11.74
CA GLY A 244 0.51 -3.21 -12.67
C GLY A 244 -0.91 -3.00 -12.10
N LYS A 245 -1.88 -3.84 -12.53
CA LYS A 245 -3.30 -3.65 -12.18
C LYS A 245 -3.73 -4.31 -10.87
N PHE A 246 -2.91 -5.19 -10.30
CA PHE A 246 -3.31 -6.10 -9.23
C PHE A 246 -2.41 -6.08 -8.00
N ALA A 247 -1.32 -5.34 -8.05
CA ALA A 247 -0.37 -5.24 -6.94
C ALA A 247 0.22 -3.84 -6.82
N ASP A 248 0.66 -3.51 -5.63
CA ASP A 248 1.47 -2.33 -5.32
C ASP A 248 2.59 -2.68 -4.34
N ALA A 249 3.59 -1.84 -4.29
CA ALA A 249 4.65 -1.91 -3.30
C ALA A 249 4.95 -0.52 -2.76
N GLN A 250 5.20 -0.43 -1.48
CA GLN A 250 5.60 0.78 -0.79
C GLN A 250 6.83 0.50 0.05
N VAL A 251 7.86 1.29 -0.16
CA VAL A 251 9.06 1.29 0.69
C VAL A 251 8.96 2.49 1.63
N ASN A 252 9.07 2.27 2.91
CA ASN A 252 9.10 3.32 3.92
C ASN A 252 10.37 3.23 4.74
N SER A 253 10.92 4.36 5.14
CA SER A 253 12.04 4.41 6.06
C SER A 253 11.88 5.53 7.08
N ASP A 254 12.29 5.24 8.32
CA ASP A 254 12.49 6.22 9.36
C ASP A 254 13.98 6.33 9.62
N LEU A 255 14.51 7.51 9.47
CA LEU A 255 15.92 7.81 9.62
C LEU A 255 16.14 8.69 10.84
N TYR A 256 16.97 8.25 11.76
CA TYR A 256 17.31 8.99 12.96
C TYR A 256 18.74 9.55 12.80
N PHE A 257 18.94 10.82 13.11
CA PHE A 257 20.25 11.45 12.96
C PHE A 257 21.33 10.89 13.91
N ASN A 258 20.91 10.10 14.87
CA ASN A 258 21.83 9.30 15.68
C ASN A 258 22.33 8.03 14.95
N GLY A 259 22.02 7.84 13.66
CA GLY A 259 22.42 6.69 12.85
C GLY A 259 21.64 5.41 13.15
N ASP A 260 20.52 5.50 13.85
CA ASP A 260 19.51 4.45 13.92
C ASP A 260 18.58 4.55 12.71
N PHE A 261 17.97 3.46 12.31
CA PHE A 261 17.01 3.48 11.21
C PHE A 261 15.99 2.35 11.32
N ARG A 262 14.87 2.56 10.68
CA ARG A 262 13.87 1.54 10.38
C ARG A 262 13.52 1.63 8.91
N MET A 263 13.48 0.50 8.24
CA MET A 263 13.06 0.38 6.83
C MET A 263 12.01 -0.71 6.70
N GLY A 264 11.04 -0.49 5.84
CA GLY A 264 9.99 -1.46 5.59
C GLY A 264 9.58 -1.48 4.13
N VAL A 265 9.20 -2.64 3.65
CA VAL A 265 8.57 -2.84 2.34
C VAL A 265 7.22 -3.47 2.59
N THR A 266 6.18 -2.80 2.13
CA THR A 266 4.80 -3.32 2.18
C THR A 266 4.31 -3.52 0.75
N THR A 267 3.77 -4.68 0.47
CA THR A 267 3.21 -5.03 -0.83
C THR A 267 1.79 -5.50 -0.63
N ASN A 268 0.84 -4.94 -1.35
CA ASN A 268 -0.54 -5.40 -1.38
C ASN A 268 -0.82 -5.99 -2.76
N PHE A 269 -1.57 -7.08 -2.80
CA PHE A 269 -1.99 -7.68 -4.05
C PHE A 269 -3.45 -8.12 -3.96
N ILE A 270 -4.23 -7.72 -4.95
CA ILE A 270 -5.65 -8.04 -5.01
C ILE A 270 -6.09 -8.26 -6.46
N LYS A 271 -6.72 -9.39 -6.69
CA LYS A 271 -7.44 -9.65 -7.93
C LYS A 271 -8.84 -10.11 -7.58
N ARG A 272 -9.82 -9.24 -7.87
CA ARG A 272 -11.23 -9.45 -7.53
C ARG A 272 -11.69 -10.86 -7.94
N TYR A 273 -12.36 -11.58 -7.05
CA TYR A 273 -12.85 -12.95 -7.21
C TYR A 273 -11.76 -14.01 -7.43
N LYS A 274 -10.48 -13.70 -7.17
CA LYS A 274 -9.39 -14.66 -7.31
C LYS A 274 -8.56 -14.78 -6.05
N TYR A 275 -7.88 -13.74 -5.65
CA TYR A 275 -7.01 -13.74 -4.47
C TYR A 275 -6.82 -12.32 -3.92
N SER A 276 -6.47 -12.26 -2.66
CA SER A 276 -6.01 -11.04 -2.01
C SER A 276 -4.95 -11.35 -0.97
N GLY A 277 -4.10 -10.37 -0.72
CA GLY A 277 -3.11 -10.49 0.34
C GLY A 277 -2.28 -9.23 0.51
N ALA A 278 -1.47 -9.27 1.56
CA ALA A 278 -0.48 -8.26 1.88
C ALA A 278 0.78 -8.93 2.44
N LEU A 279 1.93 -8.36 2.15
CA LEU A 279 3.22 -8.74 2.69
C LEU A 279 3.91 -7.47 3.21
N ALA A 280 4.34 -7.50 4.46
CA ALA A 280 5.16 -6.46 5.06
C ALA A 280 6.44 -7.07 5.60
N ILE A 281 7.58 -6.57 5.16
CA ILE A 281 8.91 -6.93 5.64
C ILE A 281 9.52 -5.67 6.21
N ASN A 282 9.88 -5.70 7.49
CA ASN A 282 10.48 -4.56 8.17
C ASN A 282 11.80 -4.97 8.80
N MET A 283 12.75 -4.06 8.75
CA MET A 283 14.04 -4.16 9.39
C MET A 283 14.30 -2.89 10.20
N SER A 284 14.87 -3.03 11.35
CA SER A 284 15.32 -1.89 12.17
C SER A 284 16.68 -2.14 12.78
N ARG A 285 17.41 -1.06 12.96
CA ARG A 285 18.71 -1.06 13.65
C ARG A 285 18.72 0.05 14.67
N PHE A 286 18.72 -0.31 15.94
CA PHE A 286 18.71 0.62 17.05
C PHE A 286 19.84 0.33 18.02
N GLY A 287 20.36 1.40 18.64
CA GLY A 287 21.26 1.32 19.78
C GLY A 287 20.55 0.78 21.02
N ASN A 288 21.30 0.18 21.94
CA ASN A 288 20.80 -0.37 23.21
C ASN A 288 20.46 0.69 24.27
N GLY A 289 20.54 1.98 23.93
CA GLY A 289 20.28 3.09 24.87
C GLY A 289 21.49 3.52 25.70
N ALA A 290 22.60 2.78 25.64
CA ALA A 290 23.85 3.21 26.28
C ALA A 290 24.47 4.41 25.53
N ASP A 291 25.29 5.18 26.22
CA ASP A 291 26.09 6.23 25.58
C ASP A 291 27.01 5.59 24.51
N ARG A 292 27.15 6.25 23.37
CA ARG A 292 28.01 5.80 22.26
C ARG A 292 29.48 5.70 22.62
N ALA A 293 29.95 6.51 23.55
CA ALA A 293 31.31 6.45 24.07
C ALA A 293 31.50 5.30 25.07
N SER A 294 30.41 4.66 25.52
CA SER A 294 30.48 3.55 26.46
C SER A 294 30.93 2.26 25.76
N PRO A 295 31.80 1.45 26.39
CA PRO A 295 32.15 0.12 25.89
C PRO A 295 30.98 -0.86 25.85
N PHE A 296 29.87 -0.54 26.52
CA PHE A 296 28.64 -1.33 26.50
C PHE A 296 27.67 -0.92 25.36
N PHE A 297 28.04 0.06 24.53
CA PHE A 297 27.21 0.45 23.40
C PHE A 297 27.20 -0.65 22.34
N SER A 298 26.01 -1.08 21.96
CA SER A 298 25.80 -2.03 20.89
C SER A 298 24.58 -1.66 20.05
N LYS A 299 24.63 -1.98 18.76
CA LYS A 299 23.46 -1.87 17.87
C LYS A 299 22.96 -3.27 17.51
N THR A 300 21.67 -3.47 17.64
CA THR A 300 21.02 -4.71 17.25
C THR A 300 20.20 -4.51 15.99
N ASN A 301 20.22 -5.54 15.14
CA ASN A 301 19.35 -5.61 13.96
C ASN A 301 18.14 -6.46 14.33
N ASP A 302 16.96 -5.91 14.14
CA ASP A 302 15.70 -6.58 14.37
C ASP A 302 14.89 -6.60 13.08
N PHE A 303 14.14 -7.65 12.83
CA PHE A 303 13.28 -7.76 11.66
C PHE A 303 11.90 -8.31 12.00
N SER A 304 10.92 -8.00 11.17
CA SER A 304 9.60 -8.61 11.19
C SER A 304 9.12 -8.92 9.77
N ILE A 305 8.48 -10.06 9.62
CA ILE A 305 7.82 -10.49 8.39
C ILE A 305 6.37 -10.77 8.72
N ASN A 306 5.47 -9.99 8.14
CA ASN A 306 4.03 -10.16 8.30
C ASN A 306 3.41 -10.36 6.92
N SER A 307 2.68 -11.44 6.75
CA SER A 307 1.95 -11.68 5.50
C SER A 307 0.58 -12.24 5.80
N ARG A 308 -0.39 -11.80 5.06
CA ARG A 308 -1.74 -12.36 5.05
C ARG A 308 -2.17 -12.53 3.60
N PHE A 309 -2.64 -13.72 3.27
CA PHE A 309 -3.12 -14.02 1.92
C PHE A 309 -4.26 -15.03 1.95
N GLY A 310 -5.08 -15.00 0.89
CA GLY A 310 -6.17 -15.94 0.74
C GLY A 310 -6.70 -16.00 -0.69
N LEU A 311 -7.26 -17.15 -1.04
CA LEU A 311 -8.02 -17.34 -2.26
C LEU A 311 -9.48 -16.95 -2.02
N ASP A 312 -10.10 -16.33 -3.02
CA ASP A 312 -11.55 -16.13 -3.06
C ASP A 312 -12.24 -17.47 -3.38
N ARG A 313 -13.27 -17.79 -2.61
CA ARG A 313 -14.06 -19.01 -2.79
C ARG A 313 -14.70 -19.16 -4.19
N LYS A 314 -14.86 -18.03 -4.89
CA LYS A 314 -15.39 -18.01 -6.26
C LYS A 314 -14.41 -18.51 -7.31
N LEU A 315 -13.10 -18.49 -7.01
CA LEU A 315 -12.07 -18.95 -7.96
C LEU A 315 -12.13 -20.46 -8.18
N LEU A 316 -12.18 -21.21 -7.08
CA LEU A 316 -12.19 -22.67 -7.07
C LEU A 316 -13.22 -23.13 -6.01
N PRO A 317 -14.47 -23.44 -6.44
CA PRO A 317 -15.48 -23.96 -5.53
C PRO A 317 -15.00 -25.24 -4.82
N GLY A 318 -15.13 -25.28 -3.51
CA GLY A 318 -14.68 -26.40 -2.69
C GLY A 318 -13.20 -26.36 -2.30
N VAL A 319 -12.43 -25.37 -2.74
CA VAL A 319 -11.04 -25.15 -2.34
C VAL A 319 -10.93 -23.90 -1.46
N THR A 320 -10.20 -24.01 -0.38
CA THR A 320 -9.81 -22.89 0.50
C THR A 320 -8.29 -22.87 0.65
N LEU A 321 -7.69 -21.69 0.49
CA LEU A 321 -6.28 -21.47 0.83
C LEU A 321 -6.20 -20.12 1.50
N ASN A 322 -5.68 -20.10 2.71
CA ASN A 322 -5.39 -18.88 3.44
C ASN A 322 -4.11 -19.04 4.26
N GLY A 323 -3.44 -17.93 4.47
CA GLY A 323 -2.24 -17.89 5.26
C GLY A 323 -2.11 -16.60 6.03
N ASN A 324 -1.54 -16.72 7.23
CA ASN A 324 -1.10 -15.61 8.06
C ASN A 324 0.30 -15.96 8.57
N ILE A 325 1.30 -15.21 8.10
CA ILE A 325 2.69 -15.37 8.52
C ILE A 325 3.05 -14.20 9.41
N ASN A 326 3.60 -14.50 10.59
CA ASN A 326 4.02 -13.52 11.56
C ASN A 326 5.30 -14.03 12.22
N ILE A 327 6.43 -13.53 11.73
CA ILE A 327 7.78 -13.87 12.20
C ILE A 327 8.43 -12.59 12.68
N VAL A 328 8.95 -12.58 13.89
CA VAL A 328 9.50 -11.40 14.54
C VAL A 328 10.73 -11.77 15.34
N THR A 329 11.79 -10.96 15.26
CA THR A 329 12.92 -11.10 16.20
C THR A 329 12.56 -10.60 17.60
N GLY A 330 13.25 -11.11 18.62
CA GLY A 330 12.88 -10.97 20.01
C GLY A 330 12.59 -9.57 20.52
N ASN A 331 13.27 -8.56 20.01
CA ASN A 331 13.13 -7.18 20.48
C ASN A 331 12.42 -6.25 19.50
N TYR A 332 12.04 -6.73 18.31
CA TYR A 332 11.47 -5.88 17.27
C TYR A 332 10.27 -5.09 17.80
N ASN A 333 9.28 -5.76 18.38
CA ASN A 333 8.06 -5.09 18.84
C ASN A 333 8.32 -4.15 20.01
N LYS A 334 9.19 -4.52 20.95
CA LYS A 334 9.55 -3.69 22.10
C LYS A 334 10.16 -2.35 21.68
N ARG A 335 10.86 -2.31 20.56
CA ARG A 335 11.55 -1.11 20.06
C ARG A 335 10.74 -0.31 19.05
N ASN A 336 9.87 -0.97 18.30
CA ASN A 336 9.19 -0.37 17.14
C ASN A 336 7.71 -0.06 17.36
N SER A 337 7.07 -0.63 18.38
CA SER A 337 5.65 -0.40 18.66
C SER A 337 5.46 0.65 19.76
N LYS A 338 4.41 1.45 19.61
CA LYS A 338 3.90 2.36 20.67
C LYS A 338 2.64 1.80 21.33
N ASP A 339 2.07 0.75 20.77
CA ASP A 339 0.85 0.13 21.27
C ASP A 339 1.17 -0.90 22.36
N ILE A 340 0.52 -0.75 23.51
CA ILE A 340 0.74 -1.58 24.71
C ILE A 340 0.43 -3.06 24.43
N GLN A 341 -0.60 -3.35 23.65
CA GLN A 341 -0.96 -4.73 23.31
C GLN A 341 0.15 -5.40 22.48
N THR A 342 0.73 -4.67 21.54
CA THR A 342 1.84 -5.16 20.72
C THR A 342 3.13 -5.28 21.51
N LEU A 343 3.39 -4.37 22.45
CA LEU A 343 4.56 -4.42 23.36
C LEU A 343 4.51 -5.64 24.30
N SER A 344 3.31 -6.01 24.75
CA SER A 344 3.10 -7.15 25.67
C SER A 344 3.04 -8.49 24.94
N LYS A 345 3.01 -8.51 23.62
CA LYS A 345 2.89 -9.73 22.83
C LYS A 345 4.22 -10.46 22.72
N ASN A 346 4.33 -11.59 23.39
CA ASN A 346 5.52 -12.44 23.37
C ASN A 346 5.38 -13.68 22.46
N GLU A 347 4.15 -14.04 22.09
CA GLU A 347 3.88 -15.21 21.24
C GLU A 347 3.44 -14.78 19.84
N PHE A 348 4.07 -15.36 18.83
CA PHE A 348 3.83 -15.13 17.42
C PHE A 348 3.44 -16.44 16.75
N VAL A 349 2.32 -16.41 16.03
CA VAL A 349 1.76 -17.58 15.36
C VAL A 349 1.66 -17.30 13.88
N SER A 350 2.22 -18.21 13.08
CA SER A 350 2.05 -18.27 11.64
C SER A 350 1.26 -19.52 11.28
N SER A 351 0.38 -19.42 10.30
CA SER A 351 -0.34 -20.58 9.79
C SER A 351 -0.64 -20.42 8.32
N VAL A 352 -0.55 -21.54 7.59
CA VAL A 352 -1.02 -21.67 6.23
C VAL A 352 -1.98 -22.85 6.20
N ASN A 353 -3.19 -22.63 5.69
CA ASN A 353 -4.24 -23.62 5.68
C ASN A 353 -4.73 -23.84 4.27
N TYR A 354 -4.76 -25.07 3.85
CA TYR A 354 -5.36 -25.55 2.61
C TYR A 354 -6.51 -26.47 2.93
N GLY A 355 -7.62 -26.34 2.25
CA GLY A 355 -8.76 -27.24 2.37
C GLY A 355 -9.36 -27.49 1.00
N GLN A 356 -9.76 -28.74 0.79
CA GLN A 356 -10.46 -29.14 -0.44
C GLN A 356 -11.51 -30.20 -0.14
N SER A 357 -12.70 -30.00 -0.70
CA SER A 357 -13.80 -30.92 -0.63
C SER A 357 -14.01 -31.63 -1.96
N PHE A 358 -14.15 -32.95 -1.92
CA PHE A 358 -14.34 -33.81 -3.07
C PHE A 358 -15.69 -34.54 -2.99
N LEU A 359 -16.15 -35.12 -4.09
CA LEU A 359 -17.31 -35.97 -4.17
C LEU A 359 -18.57 -35.35 -3.53
N LYS A 360 -18.89 -34.10 -3.88
CA LYS A 360 -20.03 -33.34 -3.31
C LYS A 360 -19.95 -33.26 -1.78
N ASN A 361 -18.78 -32.90 -1.26
CA ASN A 361 -18.46 -32.74 0.16
C ASN A 361 -18.43 -34.06 0.98
N LYS A 362 -18.35 -35.20 0.33
CA LYS A 362 -18.23 -36.48 1.04
C LYS A 362 -16.83 -36.73 1.55
N VAL A 363 -15.80 -36.25 0.86
CA VAL A 363 -14.41 -36.35 1.28
C VAL A 363 -13.85 -34.94 1.45
N ASN A 364 -13.30 -34.66 2.62
CA ASN A 364 -12.68 -33.38 2.95
C ASN A 364 -11.21 -33.61 3.28
N LEU A 365 -10.34 -32.94 2.55
CA LEU A 365 -8.91 -32.88 2.82
C LEU A 365 -8.59 -31.52 3.40
N SER A 366 -7.89 -31.45 4.52
CA SER A 366 -7.26 -30.24 4.99
C SER A 366 -5.79 -30.48 5.30
N ALA A 367 -4.96 -29.56 4.88
CA ALA A 367 -3.54 -29.56 5.17
C ALA A 367 -3.17 -28.21 5.80
N SER A 368 -2.43 -28.21 6.88
CA SER A 368 -1.98 -26.99 7.54
C SER A 368 -0.51 -27.07 7.92
N ALA A 369 0.12 -25.91 7.87
CA ALA A 369 1.43 -25.65 8.43
C ALA A 369 1.28 -24.59 9.51
N ARG A 370 1.80 -24.82 10.70
CA ARG A 370 1.73 -23.89 11.82
C ARG A 370 3.11 -23.72 12.46
N HIS A 371 3.47 -22.48 12.68
CA HIS A 371 4.64 -22.08 13.44
C HIS A 371 4.19 -21.26 14.65
N THR A 372 4.75 -21.53 15.80
CA THR A 372 4.56 -20.75 17.03
C THR A 372 5.92 -20.43 17.63
N GLN A 373 6.20 -19.18 17.89
CA GLN A 373 7.43 -18.69 18.51
C GLN A 373 7.11 -17.85 19.73
N ASN A 374 7.75 -18.14 20.86
CA ASN A 374 7.72 -17.27 22.03
C ASN A 374 9.09 -16.59 22.18
N VAL A 375 9.12 -15.27 21.97
CA VAL A 375 10.37 -14.49 21.97
C VAL A 375 10.96 -14.26 23.36
N GLN A 376 10.21 -14.51 24.43
CA GLN A 376 10.69 -14.36 25.81
C GLN A 376 11.34 -15.66 26.31
N THR A 377 10.70 -16.80 26.05
CA THR A 377 11.20 -18.12 26.47
C THR A 377 12.06 -18.80 25.41
N HIS A 378 12.15 -18.19 24.21
CA HIS A 378 12.83 -18.74 23.03
C HIS A 378 12.26 -20.08 22.55
N ASP A 379 11.02 -20.41 22.94
CA ASP A 379 10.36 -21.61 22.48
C ASP A 379 9.93 -21.48 21.03
N PHE A 380 10.25 -22.48 20.25
CA PHE A 380 9.90 -22.59 18.84
C PHE A 380 9.20 -23.92 18.58
N ARG A 381 7.97 -23.85 18.09
CA ARG A 381 7.18 -25.01 17.70
C ARG A 381 6.79 -24.92 16.24
N LEU A 382 7.04 -25.98 15.50
CA LEU A 382 6.68 -26.13 14.10
C LEU A 382 5.83 -27.39 13.92
N GLU A 383 4.64 -27.23 13.34
CA GLU A 383 3.76 -28.31 12.92
C GLU A 383 3.65 -28.26 11.39
N LEU A 384 4.32 -29.18 10.70
CA LEU A 384 4.44 -29.14 9.23
C LEU A 384 4.77 -30.53 8.65
N PRO A 385 3.90 -31.11 7.83
CA PRO A 385 2.50 -30.81 7.65
C PRO A 385 1.60 -31.38 8.76
N ASN A 386 0.42 -30.81 8.96
CA ASN A 386 -0.69 -31.42 9.66
C ASN A 386 -1.77 -31.67 8.61
N ILE A 387 -2.09 -32.95 8.34
CA ILE A 387 -3.02 -33.34 7.29
C ILE A 387 -4.20 -34.06 7.92
N ASN A 388 -5.41 -33.59 7.62
CA ASN A 388 -6.64 -34.26 7.98
C ASN A 388 -7.39 -34.72 6.72
N VAL A 389 -7.79 -35.98 6.70
CA VAL A 389 -8.68 -36.54 5.70
C VAL A 389 -9.92 -37.04 6.41
N GLY A 390 -11.05 -36.40 6.09
CA GLY A 390 -12.34 -36.81 6.64
C GLY A 390 -13.26 -37.35 5.53
N VAL A 391 -13.81 -38.53 5.75
CA VAL A 391 -14.89 -39.08 4.93
C VAL A 391 -16.18 -38.90 5.72
N SER A 392 -17.11 -38.12 5.15
CA SER A 392 -18.42 -37.87 5.76
C SER A 392 -19.19 -39.18 5.92
N SER A 393 -20.14 -39.19 6.84
CA SER A 393 -20.95 -40.35 7.12
C SER A 393 -21.50 -41.01 5.86
N LEU A 394 -21.08 -42.25 5.63
CA LEU A 394 -21.58 -43.13 4.59
C LEU A 394 -22.65 -44.04 5.19
N THR A 395 -23.69 -44.28 4.46
CA THR A 395 -24.73 -45.26 4.81
C THR A 395 -24.69 -46.38 3.77
N PRO A 396 -23.76 -47.37 3.93
CA PRO A 396 -23.48 -48.35 2.87
C PRO A 396 -24.66 -49.22 2.52
N PHE A 397 -25.57 -49.46 3.47
CA PHE A 397 -26.74 -50.36 3.33
C PHE A 397 -28.05 -49.59 3.17
N ALA A 398 -28.02 -48.25 3.01
CA ALA A 398 -29.22 -47.49 2.81
C ALA A 398 -29.88 -47.78 1.47
N LYS A 399 -31.19 -47.93 1.47
CA LYS A 399 -31.98 -48.09 0.23
C LYS A 399 -31.92 -46.78 -0.57
N LYS A 400 -31.73 -46.91 -1.89
CA LYS A 400 -31.77 -45.76 -2.80
C LYS A 400 -33.17 -45.12 -2.89
N ASN A 401 -34.20 -45.91 -2.81
CA ASN A 401 -35.59 -45.46 -2.84
C ASN A 401 -36.36 -46.12 -1.70
N GLY A 402 -36.98 -45.36 -0.85
CA GLY A 402 -37.80 -45.85 0.24
C GLY A 402 -37.28 -45.48 1.63
N SER A 403 -38.04 -45.85 2.65
CA SER A 403 -37.74 -45.59 4.06
C SER A 403 -36.74 -46.63 4.58
N ASN A 404 -35.66 -46.19 5.23
CA ASN A 404 -34.70 -47.06 5.92
C ASN A 404 -35.28 -47.45 7.27
N THR A 405 -35.87 -48.63 7.33
CA THR A 405 -36.57 -49.13 8.54
C THR A 405 -35.75 -50.10 9.39
N LYS A 406 -34.82 -50.82 8.73
CA LYS A 406 -33.98 -51.81 9.40
C LYS A 406 -32.75 -51.13 10.00
N TRP A 407 -32.29 -51.62 11.14
CA TRP A 407 -31.15 -51.05 11.87
C TRP A 407 -29.87 -50.99 11.06
N PHE A 408 -29.58 -51.97 10.20
CA PHE A 408 -28.40 -51.97 9.33
C PHE A 408 -28.52 -51.02 8.14
N GLU A 409 -29.73 -50.70 7.67
CA GLU A 409 -29.96 -49.71 6.66
C GLU A 409 -29.63 -48.28 7.15
N GLN A 410 -29.69 -48.08 8.46
CA GLN A 410 -29.34 -46.83 9.17
C GLN A 410 -27.90 -46.78 9.65
N LEU A 411 -27.10 -47.82 9.35
CA LEU A 411 -25.73 -47.90 9.75
C LEU A 411 -24.94 -46.75 9.08
N ARG A 412 -24.28 -45.95 9.91
CA ARG A 412 -23.45 -44.83 9.48
C ARG A 412 -22.00 -45.15 9.84
N LEU A 413 -21.16 -45.03 8.81
CA LEU A 413 -19.71 -45.21 8.89
C LEU A 413 -19.04 -43.92 8.46
N SER A 414 -18.14 -43.39 9.26
CA SER A 414 -17.27 -42.28 8.89
C SER A 414 -15.81 -42.69 9.04
N TYR A 415 -14.92 -41.94 8.40
CA TYR A 415 -13.50 -42.15 8.55
C TYR A 415 -12.80 -40.82 8.73
N ASN A 416 -11.91 -40.73 9.69
CA ASN A 416 -11.06 -39.57 9.92
C ASN A 416 -9.61 -40.05 10.10
N MET A 417 -8.72 -39.48 9.30
CA MET A 417 -7.27 -39.62 9.42
C MET A 417 -6.68 -38.27 9.80
N ASN A 418 -5.85 -38.24 10.81
CA ASN A 418 -5.04 -37.09 11.18
C ASN A 418 -3.57 -37.47 11.17
N PHE A 419 -2.80 -36.91 10.25
CA PHE A 419 -1.34 -36.96 10.23
C PHE A 419 -0.80 -35.69 10.87
N THR A 420 0.00 -35.82 11.91
CA THR A 420 0.69 -34.71 12.57
C THR A 420 2.19 -34.93 12.52
N ASN A 421 2.89 -33.84 12.24
CA ASN A 421 4.34 -33.80 12.23
C ASN A 421 4.74 -32.55 13.02
N SER A 422 5.41 -32.71 14.15
CA SER A 422 5.72 -31.63 15.08
C SER A 422 7.17 -31.62 15.51
N LEU A 423 7.71 -30.41 15.60
CA LEU A 423 9.03 -30.10 16.12
C LEU A 423 8.88 -29.10 17.26
N ASN A 424 9.41 -29.39 18.43
CA ASN A 424 9.50 -28.48 19.56
C ASN A 424 10.97 -28.26 19.89
N THR A 425 11.43 -27.02 19.88
CA THR A 425 12.84 -26.70 20.12
C THR A 425 12.98 -25.23 20.56
N LYS A 426 14.20 -24.75 20.68
CA LYS A 426 14.52 -23.34 20.90
C LYS A 426 14.88 -22.68 19.57
N ASP A 427 14.46 -21.41 19.38
CA ASP A 427 14.74 -20.65 18.17
C ASP A 427 16.24 -20.47 17.91
N THR A 428 17.04 -20.34 18.97
CA THR A 428 18.50 -20.26 18.92
C THR A 428 19.17 -21.49 18.29
N LEU A 429 18.56 -22.67 18.42
CA LEU A 429 19.10 -23.92 17.86
C LEU A 429 18.79 -24.09 16.37
N ILE A 430 17.63 -23.58 15.91
CA ILE A 430 17.23 -23.65 14.49
C ILE A 430 18.15 -22.80 13.61
N PHE A 431 18.59 -21.66 14.11
CA PHE A 431 19.50 -20.75 13.39
C PHE A 431 20.98 -21.03 13.66
N SER A 432 21.32 -22.16 14.26
CA SER A 432 22.68 -22.60 14.53
C SER A 432 23.11 -23.72 13.56
N ASP A 433 24.38 -24.06 13.56
CA ASP A 433 24.93 -25.19 12.79
C ASP A 433 24.32 -26.56 13.18
N LYS A 434 23.65 -26.63 14.35
CA LYS A 434 22.97 -27.82 14.86
C LYS A 434 21.56 -28.04 14.30
N TYR A 435 21.13 -27.29 13.31
CA TYR A 435 19.78 -27.41 12.74
C TYR A 435 19.44 -28.81 12.23
N LYS A 436 20.44 -29.60 11.76
CA LYS A 436 20.23 -30.98 11.28
C LYS A 436 19.83 -31.91 12.45
N ASP A 437 20.48 -31.77 13.60
CA ASP A 437 20.16 -32.57 14.80
C ASP A 437 18.78 -32.20 15.31
N VAL A 438 18.43 -30.94 15.26
CA VAL A 438 17.09 -30.47 15.64
C VAL A 438 16.02 -31.04 14.69
N LEU A 439 16.24 -31.07 13.38
CA LEU A 439 15.32 -31.72 12.45
C LEU A 439 15.19 -33.22 12.69
N ALA A 440 16.25 -33.88 13.20
CA ALA A 440 16.20 -35.28 13.58
C ALA A 440 15.26 -35.54 14.79
N THR A 441 14.88 -34.54 15.57
CA THR A 441 13.95 -34.68 16.72
C THR A 441 12.47 -34.58 16.32
N ILE A 442 12.15 -34.38 15.04
CA ILE A 442 10.77 -34.30 14.55
C ILE A 442 9.98 -35.55 14.96
N GLN A 443 8.80 -35.32 15.51
CA GLN A 443 7.87 -36.37 15.91
C GLN A 443 6.71 -36.44 14.93
N SER A 444 6.51 -37.60 14.32
CA SER A 444 5.44 -37.86 13.36
C SER A 444 4.50 -38.94 13.88
N ALA A 445 3.21 -38.68 13.69
CA ALA A 445 2.16 -39.62 14.10
C ALA A 445 0.99 -39.57 13.13
N VAL A 446 0.36 -40.74 12.93
CA VAL A 446 -0.93 -40.84 12.24
C VAL A 446 -1.97 -41.38 13.20
N LYS A 447 -3.12 -40.75 13.24
CA LYS A 447 -4.29 -41.22 13.97
C LYS A 447 -5.40 -41.54 12.99
N HIS A 448 -5.88 -42.75 13.03
CA HIS A 448 -7.08 -43.19 12.32
C HIS A 448 -8.24 -43.31 13.33
N SER A 449 -9.44 -42.92 12.89
CA SER A 449 -10.67 -43.04 13.67
C SER A 449 -11.83 -43.41 12.73
N ILE A 450 -12.50 -44.48 13.09
CA ILE A 450 -13.63 -45.03 12.33
C ILE A 450 -14.84 -45.08 13.28
N PRO A 451 -15.60 -43.98 13.39
CA PRO A 451 -16.85 -44.00 14.14
C PRO A 451 -17.92 -44.73 13.36
N LEU A 452 -18.60 -45.65 14.05
CA LEU A 452 -19.72 -46.45 13.57
C LEU A 452 -20.91 -46.18 14.45
N SER A 453 -22.08 -45.90 13.88
CA SER A 453 -23.32 -45.70 14.64
C SER A 453 -24.54 -46.14 13.82
N THR A 454 -25.56 -46.59 14.56
CA THR A 454 -26.86 -46.89 13.94
C THR A 454 -27.99 -46.44 14.87
N ASN A 455 -29.20 -46.41 14.36
CA ASN A 455 -30.38 -46.09 15.15
C ASN A 455 -31.35 -47.24 15.10
N ILE A 456 -31.74 -47.75 16.27
CA ILE A 456 -32.68 -48.87 16.40
C ILE A 456 -33.94 -48.33 17.08
N LYS A 457 -35.06 -48.42 16.35
CA LYS A 457 -36.38 -48.06 16.89
C LYS A 457 -37.06 -49.26 17.43
N LEU A 458 -37.25 -49.31 18.74
CA LEU A 458 -37.99 -50.39 19.44
C LEU A 458 -39.39 -49.91 19.78
N PHE A 459 -40.29 -50.87 19.94
CA PHE A 459 -41.71 -50.65 20.34
C PHE A 459 -42.40 -49.62 19.45
N LYS A 460 -42.34 -49.80 18.11
CA LYS A 460 -42.94 -48.87 17.11
C LYS A 460 -42.44 -47.43 17.23
N GLY A 461 -41.22 -47.21 17.73
CA GLY A 461 -40.59 -45.89 17.83
C GLY A 461 -40.73 -45.20 19.19
N VAL A 462 -41.33 -45.85 20.15
CA VAL A 462 -41.42 -45.33 21.54
C VAL A 462 -40.02 -45.26 22.16
N LEU A 463 -39.14 -46.20 21.86
CA LEU A 463 -37.78 -46.22 22.37
C LEU A 463 -36.81 -46.20 21.18
N ASN A 464 -35.94 -45.18 21.14
CA ASN A 464 -34.84 -45.07 20.19
C ASN A 464 -33.52 -45.36 20.91
N VAL A 465 -32.82 -46.40 20.44
CA VAL A 465 -31.50 -46.77 20.92
C VAL A 465 -30.49 -46.48 19.81
N THR A 466 -29.46 -45.73 20.15
CA THR A 466 -28.40 -45.36 19.17
C THR A 466 -27.05 -45.96 19.62
N PRO A 467 -26.81 -47.24 19.34
CA PRO A 467 -25.50 -47.85 19.64
C PRO A 467 -24.43 -47.18 18.75
N ALA A 468 -23.27 -46.90 19.34
CA ALA A 468 -22.12 -46.34 18.66
C ALA A 468 -20.82 -47.06 19.11
N ALA A 469 -19.95 -47.32 18.19
CA ALA A 469 -18.61 -47.83 18.40
C ALA A 469 -17.61 -46.94 17.67
N ASN A 470 -16.41 -46.80 18.22
CA ASN A 470 -15.36 -46.03 17.56
C ASN A 470 -14.05 -46.82 17.60
N TYR A 471 -13.59 -47.24 16.45
CA TYR A 471 -12.26 -47.82 16.29
C TYR A 471 -11.24 -46.71 16.13
N GLN A 472 -10.16 -46.77 16.92
CA GLN A 472 -9.04 -45.82 16.85
C GLN A 472 -7.72 -46.56 16.80
N GLU A 473 -6.87 -46.12 15.87
CA GLU A 473 -5.52 -46.61 15.70
C GLU A 473 -4.55 -45.44 15.63
N LYS A 474 -3.38 -45.60 16.28
CA LYS A 474 -2.33 -44.57 16.27
C LYS A 474 -1.01 -45.20 15.85
N TRP A 475 -0.39 -44.65 14.83
CA TRP A 475 0.93 -45.00 14.34
C TRP A 475 1.92 -43.94 14.77
N LEU A 476 2.90 -44.31 15.58
CA LEU A 476 3.98 -43.45 16.03
C LEU A 476 5.26 -43.86 15.30
N PHE A 477 5.86 -42.94 14.55
CA PHE A 477 7.05 -43.26 13.77
C PHE A 477 8.34 -43.11 14.55
N LYS A 478 8.28 -42.48 15.74
CA LYS A 478 9.37 -42.39 16.70
C LYS A 478 8.84 -42.58 18.12
N ALA A 479 9.55 -43.32 18.91
CA ALA A 479 9.32 -43.47 20.36
C ALA A 479 10.44 -42.73 21.11
N ASN A 480 10.09 -41.95 22.10
CA ASN A 480 11.04 -41.35 23.01
C ASN A 480 11.24 -42.31 24.18
N THR A 481 12.42 -42.86 24.33
CA THR A 481 12.82 -43.62 25.52
C THR A 481 13.39 -42.61 26.52
N LYS A 482 12.73 -42.46 27.66
CA LYS A 482 13.27 -41.68 28.79
C LYS A 482 14.11 -42.64 29.64
N SER A 483 15.39 -42.33 29.79
CA SER A 483 16.26 -43.00 30.78
C SER A 483 16.57 -41.98 31.87
N ILE A 484 16.49 -42.42 33.12
CA ILE A 484 16.94 -41.62 34.26
C ILE A 484 18.47 -41.66 34.23
N ASP A 485 19.09 -40.47 34.17
CA ASP A 485 20.53 -40.38 34.32
C ASP A 485 20.92 -40.81 35.75
N PRO A 486 21.72 -41.88 35.89
CA PRO A 486 22.07 -42.37 37.21
C PRO A 486 22.88 -41.37 38.05
N LEU A 487 23.53 -40.39 37.41
CA LEU A 487 24.35 -39.38 38.09
C LEU A 487 23.55 -38.17 38.55
N THR A 488 22.62 -37.71 37.74
CA THR A 488 21.84 -36.49 38.01
C THR A 488 20.46 -36.77 38.59
N LYS A 489 19.98 -38.01 38.55
CA LYS A 489 18.63 -38.45 38.94
C LYS A 489 17.50 -37.65 38.29
N GLN A 490 17.77 -37.00 37.17
CA GLN A 490 16.81 -36.24 36.36
C GLN A 490 16.45 -36.97 35.05
#